data_b57e26a0f79bbbe473b0eef04d4c2037
#
_entry.id   b57e26a0f79bbbe473b0eef04d4c2037
#
_cell.length_a   1.000
_cell.length_b   1.000
_cell.length_c   1.000
_cell.angle_alpha   90.00
_cell.angle_beta   90.00
_cell.angle_gamma   90.00
#
_symmetry.space_group_name_H-M   'P 1'
#
loop_
_entity.id
_entity.type
_entity.pdbx_description
1 polymer ?
#
loop_
_entity_poly.entity_id
_entity_poly.type
_entity_poly.pdbx_seq_one_letter_code
_entity_poly.pdbx_strand_id
1 'polypeptide(L)'
;MRAWLQAGVLIAAGVAAQAGAERVYRVQAGDTLYALARASGTTAADLARRNGLNGGTLHVGTVLRLPGRGAAPASHVRPAVLPARAANLPVYQSGMAVYYGGRRDTRTPLTAAHLSLPFGTWVEVRHARTGRSVLVMINDRGPFGRRDRVIDLSTAAARALGITGEGVAPVTLRIAHRP
;
A
#
# COMPACT_ATOMS: atom_id res chain seq x y z
N MET A 1 29.98 29.56 56.52
CA MET A 1 28.77 28.83 56.12
C MET A 1 28.81 28.68 54.62
N ARG A 2 29.08 27.49 54.14
CA ARG A 2 29.19 27.18 52.67
C ARG A 2 27.94 26.38 52.24
N ALA A 3 27.10 26.96 51.36
CA ALA A 3 25.98 26.29 50.78
C ALA A 3 26.42 25.55 49.51
N TRP A 4 26.19 24.26 49.45
CA TRP A 4 26.42 23.41 48.28
C TRP A 4 25.15 23.39 47.41
N LEU A 5 25.25 23.91 46.20
CA LEU A 5 24.25 23.74 45.16
C LEU A 5 24.45 22.36 44.52
N GLN A 6 23.51 21.46 44.70
CA GLN A 6 23.43 20.21 43.94
C GLN A 6 22.72 20.48 42.64
N ALA A 7 23.43 20.33 41.53
CA ALA A 7 22.87 20.31 40.18
C ALA A 7 22.19 18.95 39.92
N GLY A 8 20.87 18.96 39.86
CA GLY A 8 20.09 17.77 39.45
C GLY A 8 20.27 17.48 37.97
N VAL A 9 20.91 16.36 37.66
CA VAL A 9 20.94 15.83 36.28
C VAL A 9 19.60 15.22 35.96
N LEU A 10 18.84 15.85 35.08
CA LEU A 10 17.62 15.25 34.49
C LEU A 10 18.05 14.17 33.48
N ILE A 11 17.94 12.91 33.86
CA ILE A 11 18.05 11.78 32.91
C ILE A 11 16.75 11.73 32.17
N ALA A 12 16.75 12.20 30.94
CA ALA A 12 15.64 11.95 29.98
C ALA A 12 15.64 10.46 29.67
N ALA A 13 14.70 9.72 30.27
CA ALA A 13 14.44 8.34 29.91
C ALA A 13 13.83 8.31 28.49
N GLY A 14 14.66 8.06 27.50
CA GLY A 14 14.23 7.75 26.16
C GLY A 14 13.38 6.48 26.20
N VAL A 15 12.09 6.60 25.91
CA VAL A 15 11.22 5.45 25.64
C VAL A 15 11.70 4.80 24.34
N ALA A 16 12.58 3.82 24.45
CA ALA A 16 12.90 2.93 23.35
C ALA A 16 11.62 2.15 23.02
N ALA A 17 11.01 2.44 21.88
CA ALA A 17 9.95 1.63 21.32
C ALA A 17 10.51 0.21 21.17
N GLN A 18 10.09 -0.71 22.03
CA GLN A 18 10.46 -2.10 21.93
C GLN A 18 9.84 -2.65 20.64
N ALA A 19 10.66 -2.83 19.62
CA ALA A 19 10.31 -3.59 18.44
C ALA A 19 9.90 -5.00 18.93
N GLY A 20 8.63 -5.36 18.76
CA GLY A 20 8.13 -6.65 19.19
C GLY A 20 9.01 -7.78 18.64
N ALA A 21 9.33 -8.76 19.47
CA ALA A 21 10.22 -9.86 19.13
C ALA A 21 9.77 -10.57 17.85
N GLU A 22 10.71 -10.78 16.94
CA GLU A 22 10.50 -11.55 15.70
C GLU A 22 10.05 -12.97 16.05
N ARG A 23 9.03 -13.49 15.35
CA ARG A 23 8.50 -14.83 15.55
C ARG A 23 8.81 -15.71 14.35
N VAL A 24 9.24 -16.92 14.60
CA VAL A 24 9.40 -17.95 13.58
C VAL A 24 8.08 -18.68 13.40
N TYR A 25 7.63 -18.82 12.14
CA TYR A 25 6.39 -19.50 11.79
C TYR A 25 6.63 -20.50 10.66
N ARG A 26 6.14 -21.73 10.80
CA ARG A 26 6.15 -22.74 9.75
C ARG A 26 4.82 -22.73 9.01
N VAL A 27 4.88 -22.49 7.70
CA VAL A 27 3.71 -22.43 6.81
C VAL A 27 2.94 -23.73 6.81
N GLN A 28 1.64 -23.66 7.00
CA GLN A 28 0.70 -24.78 7.00
C GLN A 28 -0.14 -24.81 5.70
N ALA A 29 -0.81 -25.93 5.45
CA ALA A 29 -1.74 -26.04 4.34
C ALA A 29 -2.91 -25.05 4.52
N GLY A 30 -3.19 -24.25 3.48
CA GLY A 30 -4.20 -23.20 3.50
C GLY A 30 -3.69 -21.82 3.91
N ASP A 31 -2.44 -21.70 4.38
CA ASP A 31 -1.85 -20.41 4.65
C ASP A 31 -1.60 -19.63 3.36
N THR A 32 -1.83 -18.32 3.44
CA THR A 32 -1.42 -17.40 2.40
C THR A 32 -0.47 -16.36 2.96
N LEU A 33 0.47 -15.92 2.14
CA LEU A 33 1.41 -14.87 2.52
C LEU A 33 0.68 -13.60 3.02
N TYR A 34 -0.49 -13.33 2.42
CA TYR A 34 -1.36 -12.23 2.82
C TYR A 34 -1.94 -12.40 4.22
N ALA A 35 -2.53 -13.57 4.53
CA ALA A 35 -3.12 -13.82 5.84
C ALA A 35 -2.07 -13.74 6.95
N LEU A 36 -0.87 -14.30 6.72
CA LEU A 36 0.24 -14.26 7.66
C LEU A 36 0.79 -12.83 7.85
N ALA A 37 0.90 -12.06 6.78
CA ALA A 37 1.32 -10.67 6.84
C ALA A 37 0.33 -9.82 7.65
N ARG A 38 -0.97 -9.96 7.36
CA ARG A 38 -2.03 -9.25 8.09
C ARG A 38 -2.04 -9.61 9.58
N ALA A 39 -1.91 -10.89 9.91
CA ALA A 39 -1.85 -11.35 11.30
C ALA A 39 -0.63 -10.82 12.05
N SER A 40 0.42 -10.46 11.32
CA SER A 40 1.69 -9.94 11.84
C SER A 40 1.80 -8.42 11.75
N GLY A 41 0.74 -7.71 11.32
CA GLY A 41 0.73 -6.25 11.20
C GLY A 41 1.65 -5.70 10.11
N THR A 42 1.93 -6.48 9.05
CA THR A 42 2.81 -6.10 7.94
C THR A 42 2.11 -6.31 6.59
N THR A 43 2.76 -5.98 5.48
CA THR A 43 2.25 -6.25 4.14
C THR A 43 2.81 -7.56 3.58
N ALA A 44 2.08 -8.21 2.65
CA ALA A 44 2.58 -9.41 2.00
C ALA A 44 3.91 -9.17 1.27
N ALA A 45 4.09 -7.98 0.67
CA ALA A 45 5.33 -7.61 -0.01
C ALA A 45 6.50 -7.45 0.98
N ASP A 46 6.28 -6.84 2.14
CA ASP A 46 7.31 -6.67 3.17
C ASP A 46 7.67 -8.01 3.80
N LEU A 47 6.65 -8.87 4.03
CA LEU A 47 6.88 -10.21 4.54
C LEU A 47 7.67 -11.07 3.54
N ALA A 48 7.35 -10.98 2.24
CA ALA A 48 8.10 -11.64 1.18
C ALA A 48 9.56 -11.20 1.15
N ARG A 49 9.82 -9.88 1.13
CA ARG A 49 11.18 -9.33 1.13
C ARG A 49 11.99 -9.78 2.35
N ARG A 50 11.39 -9.69 3.54
CA ARG A 50 12.01 -10.08 4.80
C ARG A 50 12.46 -11.54 4.80
N ASN A 51 11.75 -12.38 4.07
CA ASN A 51 11.99 -13.81 4.00
C ASN A 51 12.64 -14.28 2.69
N GLY A 52 13.07 -13.36 1.82
CA GLY A 52 13.73 -13.71 0.56
C GLY A 52 12.83 -14.47 -0.44
N LEU A 53 11.50 -14.31 -0.32
CA LEU A 53 10.55 -14.99 -1.21
C LEU A 53 10.47 -14.26 -2.56
N ASN A 54 11.17 -14.80 -3.55
CA ASN A 54 11.09 -14.33 -4.93
C ASN A 54 9.78 -14.79 -5.58
N GLY A 55 8.98 -13.84 -6.10
CA GLY A 55 7.70 -14.16 -6.76
C GLY A 55 6.51 -14.40 -5.83
N GLY A 56 6.68 -14.29 -4.50
CA GLY A 56 5.55 -14.35 -3.55
C GLY A 56 4.92 -15.73 -3.36
N THR A 57 5.49 -16.78 -3.94
CA THR A 57 4.99 -18.15 -3.78
C THR A 57 5.33 -18.67 -2.38
N LEU A 58 4.31 -19.17 -1.68
CA LEU A 58 4.41 -19.73 -0.35
C LEU A 58 4.23 -21.25 -0.41
N HIS A 59 5.23 -21.99 0.05
CA HIS A 59 5.15 -23.45 0.11
C HIS A 59 4.87 -23.93 1.54
N VAL A 60 4.06 -24.96 1.69
CA VAL A 60 3.84 -25.64 2.98
C VAL A 60 5.17 -26.13 3.53
N GLY A 61 5.40 -25.90 4.83
CA GLY A 61 6.66 -26.22 5.49
C GLY A 61 7.73 -25.14 5.44
N THR A 62 7.57 -24.09 4.61
CA THR A 62 8.48 -22.93 4.61
C THR A 62 8.51 -22.29 5.98
N VAL A 63 9.69 -21.94 6.46
CA VAL A 63 9.87 -21.23 7.73
C VAL A 63 9.98 -19.74 7.45
N LEU A 64 9.05 -18.97 8.03
CA LEU A 64 9.01 -17.52 7.88
C LEU A 64 9.38 -16.82 9.19
N ARG A 65 10.07 -15.69 9.05
CA ARG A 65 10.27 -14.73 10.12
C ARG A 65 9.15 -13.70 10.05
N LEU A 66 8.25 -13.74 11.04
CA LEU A 66 7.14 -12.81 11.17
C LEU A 66 7.56 -11.66 12.09
N PRO A 67 7.29 -10.40 11.76
CA PRO A 67 7.49 -9.30 12.69
C PRO A 67 6.61 -9.49 13.92
N GLY A 68 7.12 -9.14 15.09
CA GLY A 68 6.34 -9.11 16.31
C GLY A 68 5.19 -8.09 16.20
N ARG A 69 4.07 -8.32 16.88
CA ARG A 69 2.96 -7.36 16.95
C ARG A 69 3.49 -6.02 17.46
N GLY A 70 3.47 -4.99 16.61
CA GLY A 70 3.92 -3.64 16.95
C GLY A 70 4.88 -3.00 15.96
N ALA A 71 5.45 -3.74 15.01
CA ALA A 71 6.15 -3.12 13.90
C ALA A 71 5.11 -2.55 12.93
N ALA A 72 4.82 -1.26 13.04
CA ALA A 72 4.12 -0.54 11.99
C ALA A 72 4.89 -0.78 10.68
N PRO A 73 4.21 -1.05 9.55
CA PRO A 73 4.89 -1.27 8.28
C PRO A 73 5.73 -0.03 7.98
N ALA A 74 7.06 -0.18 8.00
CA ALA A 74 7.98 0.85 7.57
C ALA A 74 7.90 0.96 6.04
N SER A 75 6.89 1.61 5.57
CA SER A 75 6.76 2.11 4.21
C SER A 75 5.87 3.34 4.27
N HIS A 76 6.41 4.41 4.86
CA HIS A 76 5.90 5.73 4.59
C HIS A 76 6.29 6.13 3.16
N VAL A 77 5.69 5.47 2.17
CA VAL A 77 5.30 6.25 1.01
C VAL A 77 4.22 7.17 1.57
N ARG A 78 4.59 8.41 1.91
CA ARG A 78 3.59 9.45 2.16
C ARG A 78 2.62 9.33 0.98
N PRO A 79 1.32 9.04 1.21
CA PRO A 79 0.37 9.15 0.12
C PRO A 79 0.62 10.54 -0.45
N ALA A 80 0.78 10.65 -1.77
CA ALA A 80 0.79 11.95 -2.39
C ALA A 80 -0.47 12.62 -1.89
N VAL A 81 -0.31 13.61 -0.99
CA VAL A 81 -1.41 14.34 -0.40
C VAL A 81 -2.07 15.01 -1.58
N LEU A 82 -3.19 14.42 -2.01
CA LEU A 82 -4.02 15.05 -3.03
C LEU A 82 -4.34 16.45 -2.52
N PRO A 83 -4.10 17.50 -3.31
CA PRO A 83 -4.55 18.83 -2.90
C PRO A 83 -6.04 18.73 -2.55
N ALA A 84 -6.46 19.38 -1.50
CA ALA A 84 -7.84 19.37 -0.99
C ALA A 84 -8.93 19.62 -2.08
N ARG A 85 -8.52 20.13 -3.22
CA ARG A 85 -9.33 20.35 -4.41
C ARG A 85 -9.82 19.07 -5.10
N ALA A 86 -9.15 17.92 -4.93
CA ALA A 86 -9.55 16.66 -5.57
C ALA A 86 -10.80 16.04 -4.92
N ALA A 87 -11.05 16.33 -3.64
CA ALA A 87 -12.21 15.81 -2.91
C ALA A 87 -13.56 16.29 -3.48
N ASN A 88 -13.58 17.44 -4.17
CA ASN A 88 -14.79 18.07 -4.71
C ASN A 88 -15.01 17.80 -6.21
N LEU A 89 -14.16 17.00 -6.85
CA LEU A 89 -14.34 16.66 -8.26
C LEU A 89 -15.51 15.69 -8.41
N PRO A 90 -16.33 15.81 -9.48
CA PRO A 90 -17.43 14.88 -9.73
C PRO A 90 -16.89 13.46 -9.94
N VAL A 91 -17.65 12.47 -9.49
CA VAL A 91 -17.35 11.07 -9.78
C VAL A 91 -17.52 10.84 -11.29
N TYR A 92 -16.44 10.39 -11.92
CA TYR A 92 -16.45 10.04 -13.34
C TYR A 92 -16.99 8.62 -13.56
N GLN A 93 -16.52 7.66 -12.75
CA GLN A 93 -16.91 6.27 -12.84
C GLN A 93 -16.74 5.56 -11.49
N SER A 94 -17.55 4.51 -11.26
CA SER A 94 -17.43 3.64 -10.10
C SER A 94 -17.40 2.19 -10.55
N GLY A 95 -16.67 1.33 -9.84
CA GLY A 95 -16.54 -0.08 -10.16
C GLY A 95 -15.41 -0.73 -9.39
N MET A 96 -14.89 -1.83 -9.94
CA MET A 96 -13.79 -2.57 -9.31
C MET A 96 -12.45 -2.16 -9.91
N ALA A 97 -11.45 -2.00 -9.04
CA ALA A 97 -10.05 -1.91 -9.42
C ALA A 97 -9.35 -3.23 -9.15
N VAL A 98 -8.46 -3.61 -10.03
CA VAL A 98 -7.45 -4.65 -9.81
C VAL A 98 -6.08 -4.07 -10.05
N TYR A 99 -5.02 -4.87 -9.91
CA TYR A 99 -3.68 -4.42 -10.25
C TYR A 99 -2.92 -5.48 -11.04
N TYR A 100 -1.93 -5.03 -11.79
CA TYR A 100 -1.04 -5.83 -12.64
C TYR A 100 0.39 -5.26 -12.58
N GLY A 101 1.33 -5.83 -13.33
CA GLY A 101 2.71 -5.33 -13.39
C GLY A 101 2.83 -3.87 -13.82
N GLY A 102 1.86 -3.41 -14.59
CA GLY A 102 1.79 -2.04 -15.09
C GLY A 102 2.77 -1.77 -16.24
N ARG A 103 2.43 -0.83 -17.11
CA ARG A 103 3.37 -0.28 -18.08
C ARG A 103 4.27 0.75 -17.37
N ARG A 104 5.58 0.60 -17.51
CA ARG A 104 6.53 1.55 -16.93
C ARG A 104 6.38 2.93 -17.57
N ASP A 105 6.48 3.97 -16.76
CA ASP A 105 6.54 5.36 -17.19
C ASP A 105 7.66 6.09 -16.44
N THR A 106 8.37 6.96 -17.13
CA THR A 106 9.50 7.72 -16.56
C THR A 106 9.06 8.86 -15.66
N ARG A 107 7.83 9.36 -15.84
CA ARG A 107 7.26 10.48 -15.09
C ARG A 107 6.75 10.07 -13.70
N THR A 108 6.21 8.85 -13.58
CA THR A 108 5.64 8.34 -12.33
C THR A 108 5.51 6.81 -12.34
N PRO A 109 5.75 6.14 -11.20
CA PRO A 109 5.41 4.73 -11.03
C PRO A 109 3.91 4.51 -10.76
N LEU A 110 3.16 5.60 -10.45
CA LEU A 110 1.74 5.56 -10.15
C LEU A 110 0.94 5.65 -11.44
N THR A 111 0.80 4.54 -12.13
CA THR A 111 0.12 4.46 -13.43
C THR A 111 -1.07 3.51 -13.38
N ALA A 112 -1.93 3.61 -14.39
CA ALA A 112 -3.08 2.73 -14.54
C ALA A 112 -3.48 2.54 -16.01
N ALA A 113 -4.19 1.44 -16.27
CA ALA A 113 -4.88 1.18 -17.52
C ALA A 113 -6.36 1.54 -17.40
N HIS A 114 -6.89 2.22 -18.41
CA HIS A 114 -8.30 2.56 -18.53
C HIS A 114 -8.77 2.41 -20.00
N LEU A 115 -10.01 1.96 -20.21
CA LEU A 115 -10.51 1.65 -21.57
C LEU A 115 -10.53 2.85 -22.49
N SER A 116 -11.03 4.00 -22.03
CA SER A 116 -11.36 5.14 -22.90
C SER A 116 -10.67 6.45 -22.53
N LEU A 117 -10.17 6.62 -21.30
CA LEU A 117 -9.51 7.87 -20.93
C LEU A 117 -8.24 8.09 -21.76
N PRO A 118 -7.97 9.32 -22.26
CA PRO A 118 -6.73 9.63 -22.97
C PRO A 118 -5.49 9.28 -22.15
N PHE A 119 -4.42 8.86 -22.82
CA PHE A 119 -3.13 8.71 -22.16
C PHE A 119 -2.64 10.06 -21.63
N GLY A 120 -2.02 10.06 -20.45
CA GLY A 120 -1.63 11.27 -19.75
C GLY A 120 -2.71 11.87 -18.85
N THR A 121 -3.95 11.36 -18.89
CA THR A 121 -5.01 11.76 -17.94
C THR A 121 -4.61 11.36 -16.52
N TRP A 122 -4.73 12.30 -15.58
CA TRP A 122 -4.56 12.03 -14.16
C TRP A 122 -5.90 11.76 -13.50
N VAL A 123 -5.99 10.64 -12.80
CA VAL A 123 -7.22 10.16 -12.16
C VAL A 123 -6.98 9.96 -10.67
N GLU A 124 -7.82 10.54 -9.85
CA GLU A 124 -7.94 10.15 -8.45
C GLU A 124 -8.72 8.83 -8.39
N VAL A 125 -8.10 7.82 -7.85
CA VAL A 125 -8.72 6.54 -7.53
C VAL A 125 -8.94 6.48 -6.03
N ARG A 126 -10.20 6.45 -5.59
CA ARG A 126 -10.58 6.39 -4.18
C ARG A 126 -11.19 5.04 -3.85
N HIS A 127 -10.65 4.37 -2.88
CA HIS A 127 -11.19 3.12 -2.34
C HIS A 127 -12.50 3.39 -1.59
N ALA A 128 -13.60 2.76 -2.02
CA ALA A 128 -14.94 3.09 -1.50
C ALA A 128 -15.12 2.74 -0.01
N ARG A 129 -14.46 1.68 0.49
CA ARG A 129 -14.61 1.25 1.88
C ARG A 129 -13.67 1.96 2.85
N THR A 130 -12.41 2.19 2.44
CA THR A 130 -11.39 2.75 3.34
C THR A 130 -11.24 4.25 3.22
N GLY A 131 -11.78 4.85 2.16
CA GLY A 131 -11.63 6.27 1.85
C GLY A 131 -10.22 6.67 1.40
N ARG A 132 -9.26 5.76 1.36
CA ARG A 132 -7.91 6.03 0.85
C ARG A 132 -7.98 6.36 -0.64
N SER A 133 -7.11 7.25 -1.08
CA SER A 133 -7.03 7.62 -2.49
C SER A 133 -5.59 7.69 -2.98
N VAL A 134 -5.41 7.51 -4.28
CA VAL A 134 -4.16 7.64 -4.99
C VAL A 134 -4.40 8.36 -6.32
N LEU A 135 -3.47 9.24 -6.70
CA LEU A 135 -3.48 9.87 -8.01
C LEU A 135 -2.63 9.04 -8.97
N VAL A 136 -3.24 8.61 -10.08
CA VAL A 136 -2.58 7.77 -11.08
C VAL A 136 -2.66 8.41 -12.46
N MET A 137 -1.66 8.16 -13.29
CA MET A 137 -1.65 8.59 -14.68
C MET A 137 -2.04 7.43 -15.60
N ILE A 138 -2.97 7.68 -16.50
CA ILE A 138 -3.39 6.69 -17.50
C ILE A 138 -2.29 6.59 -18.57
N ASN A 139 -1.68 5.42 -18.69
CA ASN A 139 -0.63 5.14 -19.67
C ASN A 139 -0.82 3.79 -20.40
N ASP A 140 -1.92 3.10 -20.13
CA ASP A 140 -2.21 1.80 -20.73
C ASP A 140 -3.71 1.63 -21.01
N ARG A 141 -4.08 0.56 -21.73
CA ARG A 141 -5.45 0.17 -22.04
C ARG A 141 -5.86 -1.06 -21.26
N GLY A 142 -7.08 -1.05 -20.76
CA GLY A 142 -7.71 -2.07 -19.92
C GLY A 142 -8.68 -1.42 -18.94
N PRO A 143 -9.37 -2.19 -18.12
CA PRO A 143 -9.46 -3.65 -18.10
C PRO A 143 -10.25 -4.22 -19.29
N PHE A 144 -9.83 -5.38 -19.77
CA PHE A 144 -10.57 -6.08 -20.82
C PHE A 144 -11.38 -7.24 -20.24
N GLY A 145 -12.51 -7.56 -20.88
CA GLY A 145 -13.29 -8.78 -20.65
C GLY A 145 -14.20 -8.78 -19.42
N ARG A 146 -14.16 -7.76 -18.53
CA ARG A 146 -15.04 -7.67 -17.36
C ARG A 146 -15.65 -6.28 -17.24
N ARG A 147 -16.97 -6.20 -17.25
CA ARG A 147 -17.71 -4.92 -17.22
C ARG A 147 -17.70 -4.24 -15.83
N ASP A 148 -17.51 -5.01 -14.78
CA ASP A 148 -17.45 -4.52 -13.40
C ASP A 148 -16.09 -3.85 -13.06
N ARG A 149 -15.04 -4.19 -13.80
CA ARG A 149 -13.71 -3.58 -13.65
C ARG A 149 -13.64 -2.28 -14.43
N VAL A 150 -13.19 -1.22 -13.77
CA VAL A 150 -13.11 0.12 -14.36
C VAL A 150 -11.67 0.61 -14.51
N ILE A 151 -10.73 0.06 -13.76
CA ILE A 151 -9.34 0.47 -13.80
C ILE A 151 -8.42 -0.67 -13.36
N ASP A 152 -7.28 -0.80 -14.03
CA ASP A 152 -6.19 -1.70 -13.63
C ASP A 152 -4.99 -0.87 -13.18
N LEU A 153 -4.66 -0.96 -11.90
CA LEU A 153 -3.59 -0.18 -11.28
C LEU A 153 -2.22 -0.82 -11.48
N SER A 154 -1.17 -0.01 -11.61
CA SER A 154 0.19 -0.52 -11.44
C SER A 154 0.37 -1.04 -10.00
N THR A 155 1.32 -1.96 -9.81
CA THR A 155 1.63 -2.49 -8.47
C THR A 155 1.98 -1.37 -7.47
N ALA A 156 2.64 -0.30 -7.92
CA ALA A 156 2.97 0.85 -7.08
C ALA A 156 1.70 1.61 -6.65
N ALA A 157 0.77 1.84 -7.58
CA ALA A 157 -0.51 2.50 -7.30
C ALA A 157 -1.39 1.65 -6.36
N ALA A 158 -1.44 0.34 -6.59
CA ALA A 158 -2.19 -0.59 -5.74
C ALA A 158 -1.66 -0.61 -4.30
N ARG A 159 -0.34 -0.57 -4.12
CA ARG A 159 0.29 -0.44 -2.79
C ARG A 159 -0.08 0.87 -2.11
N ALA A 160 -0.03 1.99 -2.84
CA ALA A 160 -0.38 3.30 -2.32
C ALA A 160 -1.86 3.37 -1.92
N LEU A 161 -2.75 2.78 -2.72
CA LEU A 161 -4.18 2.67 -2.42
C LEU A 161 -4.48 1.68 -1.28
N GLY A 162 -3.61 0.68 -1.08
CA GLY A 162 -3.73 -0.33 -0.04
C GLY A 162 -4.51 -1.58 -0.45
N ILE A 163 -4.64 -1.87 -1.75
CA ILE A 163 -5.43 -3.00 -2.27
C ILE A 163 -4.62 -4.23 -2.62
N THR A 164 -3.30 -4.21 -2.44
CA THR A 164 -2.43 -5.35 -2.80
C THR A 164 -2.79 -6.63 -2.05
N GLY A 165 -3.45 -6.51 -0.92
CA GLY A 165 -3.90 -7.65 -0.14
C GLY A 165 -5.29 -8.15 -0.50
N GLU A 166 -6.15 -7.27 -1.02
CA GLU A 166 -7.50 -7.64 -1.44
C GLU A 166 -7.51 -8.20 -2.88
N GLY A 167 -6.52 -7.82 -3.68
CA GLY A 167 -6.45 -8.17 -5.11
C GLY A 167 -7.43 -7.39 -5.97
N VAL A 168 -8.66 -7.23 -5.50
CA VAL A 168 -9.78 -6.53 -6.14
C VAL A 168 -10.46 -5.64 -5.10
N ALA A 169 -10.75 -4.39 -5.43
CA ALA A 169 -11.37 -3.45 -4.51
C ALA A 169 -12.40 -2.53 -5.19
N PRO A 170 -13.50 -2.18 -4.51
CA PRO A 170 -14.45 -1.20 -5.01
C PRO A 170 -13.84 0.20 -4.94
N VAL A 171 -13.91 0.93 -6.05
CA VAL A 171 -13.34 2.27 -6.19
C VAL A 171 -14.27 3.24 -6.88
N THR A 172 -14.01 4.53 -6.62
CA THR A 172 -14.54 5.63 -7.41
C THR A 172 -13.40 6.36 -8.11
N LEU A 173 -13.62 6.77 -9.33
CA LEU A 173 -12.67 7.51 -10.18
C LEU A 173 -13.13 8.96 -10.31
N ARG A 174 -12.20 9.89 -10.18
CA ARG A 174 -12.40 11.31 -10.47
C ARG A 174 -11.28 11.80 -11.38
N ILE A 175 -11.63 12.56 -12.41
CA ILE A 175 -10.61 13.10 -13.34
C ILE A 175 -10.01 14.34 -12.71
N ALA A 176 -8.73 14.26 -12.34
CA ALA A 176 -8.00 15.36 -11.73
C ALA A 176 -7.41 16.32 -12.80
N HIS A 177 -6.94 15.76 -13.91
CA HIS A 177 -6.40 16.53 -15.04
C HIS A 177 -6.49 15.73 -16.34
N ARG A 178 -6.80 16.39 -17.46
CA ARG A 178 -6.71 15.85 -18.81
C ARG A 178 -5.50 16.46 -19.53
N PRO A 179 -4.81 15.72 -20.43
CA PRO A 179 -3.72 16.28 -21.23
C PRO A 179 -4.22 17.36 -22.18
#